data_4dd63e5b5f04700743f8dedee45346c5
#
_entry.id   4dd63e5b5f04700743f8dedee45346c5
#
_cell.length_a   1.000
_cell.length_b   1.000
_cell.length_c   1.000
_cell.angle_alpha   90.00
_cell.angle_beta   90.00
_cell.angle_gamma   90.00
#
_symmetry.space_group_name_H-M   'P 1'
#
loop_
_entity.id
_entity.type
_entity.pdbx_description
1 polymer ?
#
loop_
_entity_poly.entity_id
_entity_poly.type
_entity_poly.pdbx_seq_one_letter_code
_entity_poly.pdbx_strand_id
1 'polypeptide(L)'
;MEAHELPMKQKPVPNNETRTKKNERFTKLQGISLIIATLLISLVGGYVISDKYIWSKQDESRIEQQVNYYEGLVSKEPNKAEHRVNLGYSYHLNGDNEESIKQLQMAIDLDKKNVSAYFNLGLVYNDEERYDDALKQSNKAVELAPRDYKGHLLEGMIYRKLKMYDEALASLQEADKLMPVNNDIIYEIGRVAEDQGNVKDAEELYKKALSYDPLYKPASEALTRLAGTEK
;
A
#
# COMPACT_ATOMS: atom_id res chain seq x y z
N MET A 1 26.61 69.22 85.40
CA MET A 1 25.34 69.08 84.67
C MET A 1 25.64 68.11 83.50
N GLU A 2 25.33 66.85 83.80
CA GLU A 2 25.55 65.78 82.79
C GLU A 2 24.30 65.62 81.93
N ALA A 3 24.48 65.66 80.62
CA ALA A 3 23.41 65.44 79.69
C ALA A 3 23.37 63.98 79.36
N HIS A 4 22.28 63.31 79.69
CA HIS A 4 22.00 61.94 79.36
C HIS A 4 21.64 61.83 77.89
N GLU A 5 22.47 61.14 77.10
CA GLU A 5 22.13 60.72 75.73
C GLU A 5 21.19 59.52 75.79
N LEU A 6 20.07 59.59 75.08
CA LEU A 6 19.12 58.53 74.90
C LEU A 6 19.61 57.58 73.75
N PRO A 7 19.47 56.27 73.89
CA PRO A 7 19.92 55.33 72.86
C PRO A 7 19.00 55.35 71.60
N MET A 8 19.62 55.52 70.44
CA MET A 8 18.95 55.47 69.10
C MET A 8 18.40 54.06 68.82
N LYS A 9 17.11 53.97 68.53
CA LYS A 9 16.46 52.75 68.04
C LYS A 9 17.01 52.36 66.66
N GLN A 10 17.67 51.23 66.58
CA GLN A 10 18.05 50.58 65.32
C GLN A 10 16.79 50.15 64.56
N LYS A 11 16.68 50.57 63.28
CA LYS A 11 15.66 50.09 62.37
C LYS A 11 15.95 48.61 61.95
N PRO A 12 14.91 47.77 61.89
CA PRO A 12 15.11 46.37 61.50
C PRO A 12 15.57 46.27 60.01
N VAL A 13 16.62 45.52 59.80
CA VAL A 13 17.15 45.18 58.46
C VAL A 13 16.13 44.30 57.75
N PRO A 14 15.71 44.55 56.48
CA PRO A 14 14.80 43.65 55.74
C PRO A 14 15.48 42.31 55.48
N ASN A 15 14.84 41.25 55.93
CA ASN A 15 15.25 39.89 55.77
C ASN A 15 15.11 39.53 54.28
N ASN A 16 16.22 39.46 53.55
CA ASN A 16 16.28 39.04 52.14
C ASN A 16 16.12 37.51 52.13
N GLU A 17 14.88 37.03 52.24
CA GLU A 17 14.58 35.65 51.91
C GLU A 17 14.83 35.42 50.40
N THR A 18 16.03 34.95 50.09
CA THR A 18 16.33 34.38 48.79
C THR A 18 15.36 33.22 48.53
N ARG A 19 14.30 33.49 47.73
CA ARG A 19 13.47 32.46 47.13
C ARG A 19 14.40 31.55 46.32
N THR A 20 14.85 30.46 46.94
CA THR A 20 15.45 29.35 46.23
C THR A 20 14.39 28.80 45.29
N LYS A 21 14.52 29.06 43.96
CA LYS A 21 13.75 28.37 42.92
C LYS A 21 13.96 26.86 43.14
N LYS A 22 12.92 26.21 43.63
CA LYS A 22 12.86 24.74 43.74
C LYS A 22 13.04 24.22 42.31
N ASN A 23 14.24 23.77 41.96
CA ASN A 23 14.45 23.02 40.74
C ASN A 23 13.58 21.77 40.83
N GLU A 24 12.45 21.78 40.14
CA GLU A 24 11.60 20.58 39.97
C GLU A 24 12.40 19.58 39.19
N ARG A 25 13.15 18.74 39.89
CA ARG A 25 13.85 17.61 39.26
C ARG A 25 12.79 16.62 38.84
N PHE A 26 12.78 16.27 37.59
CA PHE A 26 11.97 15.16 37.05
C PHE A 26 12.09 13.95 37.99
N THR A 27 10.98 13.37 38.35
CA THR A 27 10.99 12.10 39.09
C THR A 27 11.63 11.02 38.17
N LYS A 28 12.26 10.00 38.76
CA LYS A 28 12.84 8.90 38.00
C LYS A 28 11.84 8.28 37.00
N LEU A 29 10.58 8.20 37.38
CA LEU A 29 9.48 7.71 36.56
C LEU A 29 9.23 8.61 35.33
N GLN A 30 9.18 9.94 35.53
CA GLN A 30 9.04 10.90 34.43
C GLN A 30 10.23 10.88 33.48
N GLY A 31 11.44 10.71 34.00
CA GLY A 31 12.65 10.54 33.17
C GLY A 31 12.59 9.28 32.31
N ILE A 32 12.17 8.14 32.88
CA ILE A 32 12.01 6.89 32.15
C ILE A 32 10.91 7.01 31.09
N SER A 33 9.77 7.61 31.41
CA SER A 33 8.67 7.79 30.45
C SER A 33 9.07 8.69 29.29
N LEU A 34 9.88 9.72 29.54
CA LEU A 34 10.39 10.61 28.47
C LEU A 34 11.37 9.88 27.54
N ILE A 35 12.24 9.02 28.09
CA ILE A 35 13.15 8.18 27.29
C ILE A 35 12.36 7.19 26.44
N ILE A 36 11.35 6.52 26.99
CA ILE A 36 10.51 5.59 26.23
C ILE A 36 9.75 6.33 25.12
N ALA A 37 9.18 7.50 25.42
CA ALA A 37 8.47 8.30 24.42
C ALA A 37 9.41 8.75 23.28
N THR A 38 10.62 9.20 23.60
CA THR A 38 11.61 9.58 22.56
C THR A 38 12.07 8.39 21.71
N LEU A 39 12.26 7.21 22.33
CA LEU A 39 12.59 5.98 21.59
C LEU A 39 11.45 5.56 20.66
N LEU A 40 10.20 5.61 21.10
CA LEU A 40 9.04 5.30 20.28
C LEU A 40 8.90 6.28 19.11
N ILE A 41 9.05 7.58 19.34
CA ILE A 41 9.03 8.60 18.28
C ILE A 41 10.16 8.39 17.28
N SER A 42 11.36 8.04 17.75
CA SER A 42 12.53 7.76 16.91
C SER A 42 12.33 6.48 16.07
N LEU A 43 11.73 5.42 16.65
CA LEU A 43 11.41 4.18 15.95
C LEU A 43 10.33 4.41 14.88
N VAL A 44 9.26 5.11 15.22
CA VAL A 44 8.18 5.41 14.26
C VAL A 44 8.69 6.36 13.18
N GLY A 45 9.43 7.41 13.53
CA GLY A 45 10.03 8.33 12.58
C GLY A 45 11.03 7.64 11.67
N GLY A 46 11.89 6.77 12.23
CA GLY A 46 12.84 5.96 11.48
C GLY A 46 12.15 5.00 10.52
N TYR A 47 11.06 4.35 10.95
CA TYR A 47 10.27 3.45 10.11
C TYR A 47 9.64 4.22 8.93
N VAL A 48 8.96 5.35 9.19
CA VAL A 48 8.33 6.17 8.15
C VAL A 48 9.33 6.71 7.14
N ILE A 49 10.50 7.17 7.60
CA ILE A 49 11.56 7.67 6.72
C ILE A 49 12.16 6.50 5.91
N SER A 50 12.39 5.36 6.54
CA SER A 50 12.93 4.18 5.87
C SER A 50 11.96 3.66 4.80
N ASP A 51 10.68 3.50 5.14
CA ASP A 51 9.66 3.01 4.20
C ASP A 51 9.46 3.99 3.03
N LYS A 52 9.32 5.28 3.33
CA LYS A 52 9.01 6.29 2.30
C LYS A 52 10.20 6.69 1.40
N TYR A 53 11.43 6.68 1.93
CA TYR A 53 12.58 7.26 1.21
C TYR A 53 13.68 6.26 0.87
N ILE A 54 13.81 5.16 1.62
CA ILE A 54 14.87 4.18 1.36
C ILE A 54 14.33 3.02 0.54
N TRP A 55 13.24 2.42 0.98
CA TRP A 55 12.67 1.24 0.32
C TRP A 55 12.01 1.59 -1.01
N SER A 56 11.27 2.71 -1.10
CA SER A 56 10.67 3.15 -2.38
C SER A 56 11.72 3.38 -3.46
N LYS A 57 12.81 4.08 -3.14
CA LYS A 57 13.91 4.29 -4.11
C LYS A 57 14.62 2.99 -4.52
N GLN A 58 14.69 2.02 -3.62
CA GLN A 58 15.30 0.74 -3.92
C GLN A 58 14.38 -0.09 -4.84
N ASP A 59 13.06 0.01 -4.66
CA ASP A 59 12.10 -0.65 -5.53
C ASP A 59 12.06 -0.01 -6.92
N GLU A 60 12.05 1.33 -7.02
CA GLU A 60 12.19 2.06 -8.30
C GLU A 60 13.45 1.63 -9.07
N SER A 61 14.60 1.59 -8.39
CA SER A 61 15.85 1.14 -9.00
C SER A 61 15.81 -0.32 -9.47
N ARG A 62 15.09 -1.20 -8.76
CA ARG A 62 14.93 -2.60 -9.19
C ARG A 62 14.04 -2.74 -10.41
N ILE A 63 12.95 -1.97 -10.48
CA ILE A 63 12.03 -1.96 -11.62
C ILE A 63 12.77 -1.45 -12.87
N GLU A 64 13.52 -0.35 -12.75
CA GLU A 64 14.35 0.19 -13.85
C GLU A 64 15.38 -0.83 -14.35
N GLN A 65 16.07 -1.52 -13.44
CA GLN A 65 16.97 -2.61 -13.81
C GLN A 65 16.26 -3.75 -14.55
N GLN A 66 15.02 -4.06 -14.14
CA GLN A 66 14.20 -5.08 -14.81
C GLN A 66 13.80 -4.65 -16.21
N VAL A 67 13.40 -3.40 -16.41
CA VAL A 67 13.12 -2.82 -17.73
C VAL A 67 14.36 -2.96 -18.62
N ASN A 68 15.51 -2.43 -18.19
CA ASN A 68 16.76 -2.49 -18.94
C ASN A 68 17.17 -3.93 -19.29
N TYR A 69 16.96 -4.88 -18.38
CA TYR A 69 17.24 -6.29 -18.64
C TYR A 69 16.36 -6.86 -19.74
N TYR A 70 15.03 -6.63 -19.69
CA TYR A 70 14.13 -7.15 -20.72
C TYR A 70 14.25 -6.40 -22.04
N GLU A 71 14.57 -5.11 -22.07
CA GLU A 71 14.96 -4.40 -23.31
C GLU A 71 16.15 -5.07 -23.99
N GLY A 72 17.17 -5.43 -23.20
CA GLY A 72 18.33 -6.16 -23.69
C GLY A 72 17.96 -7.54 -24.27
N LEU A 73 17.00 -8.25 -23.68
CA LEU A 73 16.51 -9.53 -24.21
C LEU A 73 15.69 -9.34 -25.48
N VAL A 74 14.78 -8.36 -25.53
CA VAL A 74 13.99 -8.05 -26.73
C VAL A 74 14.88 -7.59 -27.89
N SER A 75 15.95 -6.85 -27.60
CA SER A 75 16.93 -6.46 -28.62
C SER A 75 17.65 -7.65 -29.23
N LYS A 76 17.98 -8.67 -28.43
CA LYS A 76 18.66 -9.90 -28.89
C LYS A 76 17.72 -10.87 -29.61
N GLU A 77 16.50 -11.01 -29.10
CA GLU A 77 15.49 -11.96 -29.57
C GLU A 77 14.15 -11.24 -29.82
N PRO A 78 14.05 -10.38 -30.87
CA PRO A 78 12.91 -9.48 -31.06
C PRO A 78 11.57 -10.20 -31.34
N ASN A 79 11.63 -11.45 -31.79
CA ASN A 79 10.46 -12.25 -32.16
C ASN A 79 10.01 -13.20 -31.02
N LYS A 80 10.61 -13.11 -29.84
CA LYS A 80 10.20 -13.92 -28.68
C LYS A 80 9.13 -13.19 -27.86
N ALA A 81 7.88 -13.68 -28.02
CA ALA A 81 6.71 -13.08 -27.37
C ALA A 81 6.87 -12.97 -25.85
N GLU A 82 7.45 -13.98 -25.19
CA GLU A 82 7.68 -14.02 -23.76
C GLU A 82 8.53 -12.83 -23.26
N HIS A 83 9.59 -12.46 -23.99
CA HIS A 83 10.43 -11.31 -23.60
C HIS A 83 9.65 -10.01 -23.69
N ARG A 84 8.78 -9.86 -24.68
CA ARG A 84 7.91 -8.69 -24.82
C ARG A 84 6.82 -8.64 -23.75
N VAL A 85 6.27 -9.79 -23.34
CA VAL A 85 5.32 -9.84 -22.19
C VAL A 85 6.00 -9.35 -20.93
N ASN A 86 7.20 -9.87 -20.65
CA ASN A 86 7.94 -9.48 -19.44
C ASN A 86 8.37 -8.01 -19.50
N LEU A 87 8.80 -7.50 -20.66
CA LEU A 87 9.12 -6.10 -20.85
C LEU A 87 7.89 -5.20 -20.65
N GLY A 88 6.75 -5.58 -21.25
CA GLY A 88 5.50 -4.85 -21.10
C GLY A 88 5.05 -4.80 -19.64
N TYR A 89 5.14 -5.91 -18.92
CA TYR A 89 4.84 -5.94 -17.49
C TYR A 89 5.82 -5.06 -16.68
N SER A 90 7.12 -5.08 -17.02
CA SER A 90 8.11 -4.23 -16.37
C SER A 90 7.85 -2.74 -16.60
N TYR A 91 7.46 -2.34 -17.81
CA TYR A 91 7.04 -0.99 -18.11
C TYR A 91 5.78 -0.59 -17.32
N HIS A 92 4.81 -1.49 -17.20
CA HIS A 92 3.62 -1.24 -16.38
C HIS A 92 3.97 -0.97 -14.91
N LEU A 93 4.84 -1.79 -14.32
CA LEU A 93 5.34 -1.58 -12.96
C LEU A 93 6.12 -0.27 -12.80
N ASN A 94 6.77 0.20 -13.86
CA ASN A 94 7.49 1.48 -13.90
C ASN A 94 6.57 2.69 -14.13
N GLY A 95 5.29 2.45 -14.44
CA GLY A 95 4.31 3.50 -14.77
C GLY A 95 4.32 3.93 -16.24
N ASP A 96 5.13 3.28 -17.08
CA ASP A 96 5.27 3.58 -18.51
C ASP A 96 4.19 2.81 -19.32
N ASN A 97 2.91 3.13 -19.06
CA ASN A 97 1.78 2.38 -19.60
C ASN A 97 1.72 2.37 -21.13
N GLU A 98 2.11 3.45 -21.81
CA GLU A 98 2.11 3.50 -23.27
C GLU A 98 3.09 2.48 -23.87
N GLU A 99 4.33 2.40 -23.38
CA GLU A 99 5.31 1.41 -23.81
C GLU A 99 4.91 -0.01 -23.40
N SER A 100 4.28 -0.17 -22.23
CA SER A 100 3.70 -1.44 -21.79
C SER A 100 2.67 -1.96 -22.81
N ILE A 101 1.67 -1.16 -23.15
CA ILE A 101 0.63 -1.51 -24.14
C ILE A 101 1.27 -1.93 -25.46
N LYS A 102 2.23 -1.16 -25.94
CA LYS A 102 2.94 -1.44 -27.20
C LYS A 102 3.67 -2.78 -27.18
N GLN A 103 4.43 -3.09 -26.12
CA GLN A 103 5.14 -4.37 -26.01
C GLN A 103 4.17 -5.54 -25.89
N LEU A 104 3.11 -5.42 -25.09
CA LEU A 104 2.10 -6.45 -24.94
C LEU A 104 1.32 -6.71 -26.23
N GLN A 105 1.02 -5.66 -26.98
CA GLN A 105 0.38 -5.80 -28.30
C GLN A 105 1.29 -6.52 -29.30
N MET A 106 2.58 -6.17 -29.33
CA MET A 106 3.57 -6.88 -30.14
C MET A 106 3.74 -8.34 -29.71
N ALA A 107 3.64 -8.64 -28.42
CA ALA A 107 3.64 -10.02 -27.92
C ALA A 107 2.43 -10.80 -28.44
N ILE A 108 1.23 -10.21 -28.42
CA ILE A 108 0.01 -10.80 -28.99
C ILE A 108 0.13 -11.00 -30.50
N ASP A 109 0.78 -10.08 -31.20
CA ASP A 109 0.99 -10.21 -32.65
C ASP A 109 1.92 -11.37 -32.98
N LEU A 110 2.92 -11.64 -32.16
CA LEU A 110 3.82 -12.78 -32.29
C LEU A 110 3.17 -14.11 -31.88
N ASP A 111 2.36 -14.08 -30.81
CA ASP A 111 1.66 -15.28 -30.32
C ASP A 111 0.22 -14.92 -29.91
N LYS A 112 -0.73 -15.16 -30.79
CA LYS A 112 -2.16 -14.93 -30.60
C LYS A 112 -2.80 -15.77 -29.45
N LYS A 113 -2.07 -16.75 -28.94
CA LYS A 113 -2.51 -17.61 -27.83
C LYS A 113 -1.82 -17.30 -26.51
N ASN A 114 -1.03 -16.23 -26.45
CA ASN A 114 -0.31 -15.85 -25.24
C ASN A 114 -1.25 -15.26 -24.19
N VAL A 115 -1.72 -16.11 -23.29
CA VAL A 115 -2.65 -15.74 -22.21
C VAL A 115 -2.09 -14.61 -21.33
N SER A 116 -0.79 -14.68 -21.01
CA SER A 116 -0.15 -13.68 -20.15
C SER A 116 -0.11 -12.30 -20.81
N ALA A 117 0.02 -12.23 -22.14
CA ALA A 117 -0.01 -10.96 -22.86
C ALA A 117 -1.40 -10.31 -22.77
N TYR A 118 -2.47 -11.08 -22.96
CA TYR A 118 -3.84 -10.58 -22.80
C TYR A 118 -4.13 -10.17 -21.35
N PHE A 119 -3.75 -11.00 -20.40
CA PHE A 119 -3.94 -10.69 -18.99
C PHE A 119 -3.24 -9.38 -18.58
N ASN A 120 -1.94 -9.24 -18.92
CA ASN A 120 -1.18 -8.04 -18.56
C ASN A 120 -1.72 -6.80 -19.30
N LEU A 121 -2.10 -6.93 -20.58
CA LEU A 121 -2.71 -5.82 -21.32
C LEU A 121 -4.06 -5.39 -20.70
N GLY A 122 -4.83 -6.35 -20.21
CA GLY A 122 -6.07 -6.09 -19.49
C GLY A 122 -5.82 -5.36 -18.17
N LEU A 123 -4.76 -5.71 -17.43
CA LEU A 123 -4.35 -5.00 -16.22
C LEU A 123 -4.01 -3.54 -16.50
N VAL A 124 -3.17 -3.29 -17.52
CA VAL A 124 -2.79 -1.93 -17.91
C VAL A 124 -4.00 -1.10 -18.29
N TYR A 125 -4.91 -1.64 -19.09
CA TYR A 125 -6.15 -0.94 -19.43
C TYR A 125 -7.08 -0.69 -18.23
N ASN A 126 -7.15 -1.62 -17.28
CA ASN A 126 -7.90 -1.43 -16.05
C ASN A 126 -7.34 -0.28 -15.21
N ASP A 127 -6.02 -0.18 -15.10
CA ASP A 127 -5.36 0.88 -14.36
C ASP A 127 -5.45 2.26 -15.06
N GLU A 128 -5.58 2.24 -16.40
CA GLU A 128 -5.89 3.42 -17.20
C GLU A 128 -7.41 3.75 -17.25
N GLU A 129 -8.23 3.06 -16.46
CA GLU A 129 -9.69 3.21 -16.42
C GLU A 129 -10.38 2.94 -17.78
N ARG A 130 -9.71 2.27 -18.70
CA ARG A 130 -10.22 1.86 -20.02
C ARG A 130 -10.91 0.50 -19.91
N TYR A 131 -12.00 0.46 -19.14
CA TYR A 131 -12.64 -0.78 -18.72
C TYR A 131 -13.18 -1.64 -19.86
N ASP A 132 -13.68 -1.05 -20.97
CA ASP A 132 -14.12 -1.81 -22.14
C ASP A 132 -12.96 -2.53 -22.84
N ASP A 133 -11.83 -1.85 -22.98
CA ASP A 133 -10.61 -2.47 -23.53
C ASP A 133 -10.09 -3.55 -22.57
N ALA A 134 -10.13 -3.30 -21.26
CA ALA A 134 -9.72 -4.26 -20.23
C ALA A 134 -10.58 -5.53 -20.27
N LEU A 135 -11.92 -5.40 -20.34
CA LEU A 135 -12.84 -6.54 -20.47
C LEU A 135 -12.58 -7.35 -21.73
N LYS A 136 -12.31 -6.69 -22.84
CA LYS A 136 -11.98 -7.39 -24.09
C LYS A 136 -10.73 -8.27 -23.95
N GLN A 137 -9.72 -7.80 -23.21
CA GLN A 137 -8.50 -8.57 -23.01
C GLN A 137 -8.70 -9.68 -21.96
N SER A 138 -9.40 -9.41 -20.84
CA SER A 138 -9.66 -10.44 -19.83
C SER A 138 -10.53 -11.55 -20.37
N ASN A 139 -11.59 -11.24 -21.12
CA ASN A 139 -12.43 -12.24 -21.83
C ASN A 139 -11.57 -13.13 -22.75
N LYS A 140 -10.60 -12.53 -23.45
CA LYS A 140 -9.71 -13.30 -24.31
C LYS A 140 -8.75 -14.19 -23.51
N ALA A 141 -8.26 -13.73 -22.38
CA ALA A 141 -7.46 -14.56 -21.47
C ALA A 141 -8.27 -15.75 -20.94
N VAL A 142 -9.53 -15.52 -20.51
CA VAL A 142 -10.45 -16.58 -20.04
C VAL A 142 -10.78 -17.57 -21.17
N GLU A 143 -11.07 -17.08 -22.38
CA GLU A 143 -11.32 -17.95 -23.56
C GLU A 143 -10.15 -18.90 -23.84
N LEU A 144 -8.93 -18.40 -23.76
CA LEU A 144 -7.71 -19.15 -24.04
C LEU A 144 -7.32 -20.10 -22.89
N ALA A 145 -7.60 -19.71 -21.65
CA ALA A 145 -7.24 -20.45 -20.45
C ALA A 145 -8.37 -20.42 -19.40
N PRO A 146 -9.51 -21.10 -19.64
CA PRO A 146 -10.69 -21.01 -18.75
C PRO A 146 -10.46 -21.61 -17.35
N ARG A 147 -9.36 -22.32 -17.14
CA ARG A 147 -8.96 -22.88 -15.84
C ARG A 147 -7.86 -22.07 -15.15
N ASP A 148 -7.41 -20.96 -15.73
CA ASP A 148 -6.51 -20.01 -15.07
C ASP A 148 -7.36 -18.97 -14.29
N TYR A 149 -7.23 -18.95 -12.98
CA TYR A 149 -8.00 -18.05 -12.11
C TYR A 149 -7.75 -16.55 -12.42
N LYS A 150 -6.59 -16.22 -13.01
CA LYS A 150 -6.17 -14.82 -13.22
C LYS A 150 -7.11 -14.05 -14.14
N GLY A 151 -7.57 -14.70 -15.23
CA GLY A 151 -8.53 -14.09 -16.15
C GLY A 151 -9.82 -13.71 -15.43
N HIS A 152 -10.38 -14.64 -14.66
CA HIS A 152 -11.61 -14.43 -13.89
C HIS A 152 -11.41 -13.40 -12.75
N LEU A 153 -10.25 -13.39 -12.09
CA LEU A 153 -9.92 -12.36 -11.10
C LEU A 153 -9.93 -10.97 -11.75
N LEU A 154 -9.30 -10.82 -12.92
CA LEU A 154 -9.26 -9.56 -13.65
C LEU A 154 -10.66 -9.11 -14.10
N GLU A 155 -11.49 -10.02 -14.62
CA GLU A 155 -12.91 -9.73 -14.93
C GLU A 155 -13.64 -9.20 -13.70
N GLY A 156 -13.49 -9.86 -12.56
CA GLY A 156 -14.11 -9.43 -11.31
C GLY A 156 -13.67 -8.04 -10.87
N MET A 157 -12.39 -7.73 -10.98
CA MET A 157 -11.85 -6.38 -10.69
C MET A 157 -12.45 -5.32 -11.61
N ILE A 158 -12.54 -5.61 -12.92
CA ILE A 158 -13.08 -4.67 -13.91
C ILE A 158 -14.59 -4.46 -13.70
N TYR A 159 -15.37 -5.54 -13.53
CA TYR A 159 -16.81 -5.45 -13.27
C TYR A 159 -17.11 -4.65 -11.99
N ARG A 160 -16.31 -4.83 -10.93
CA ARG A 160 -16.42 -4.02 -9.71
C ARG A 160 -16.21 -2.53 -10.02
N LYS A 161 -15.21 -2.17 -10.81
CA LYS A 161 -14.95 -0.79 -11.23
C LYS A 161 -16.10 -0.20 -12.04
N LEU A 162 -16.76 -1.02 -12.85
CA LEU A 162 -17.96 -0.68 -13.58
C LEU A 162 -19.23 -0.68 -12.70
N LYS A 163 -19.14 -1.01 -11.42
CA LYS A 163 -20.23 -1.17 -10.44
C LYS A 163 -21.23 -2.27 -10.83
N MET A 164 -20.80 -3.22 -11.64
CA MET A 164 -21.53 -4.43 -12.02
C MET A 164 -21.21 -5.52 -10.99
N TYR A 165 -21.77 -5.36 -9.78
CA TYR A 165 -21.33 -6.13 -8.61
C TYR A 165 -21.71 -7.60 -8.69
N ASP A 166 -22.83 -7.95 -9.31
CA ASP A 166 -23.25 -9.34 -9.47
C ASP A 166 -22.31 -10.09 -10.42
N GLU A 167 -21.93 -9.46 -11.54
CA GLU A 167 -20.96 -10.01 -12.49
C GLU A 167 -19.57 -10.08 -11.85
N ALA A 168 -19.18 -9.08 -11.07
CA ALA A 168 -17.92 -9.09 -10.34
C ALA A 168 -17.84 -10.29 -9.38
N LEU A 169 -18.89 -10.51 -8.57
CA LEU A 169 -18.94 -11.63 -7.65
C LEU A 169 -18.96 -12.98 -8.38
N ALA A 170 -19.66 -13.08 -9.52
CA ALA A 170 -19.67 -14.30 -10.31
C ALA A 170 -18.28 -14.67 -10.84
N SER A 171 -17.55 -13.70 -11.39
CA SER A 171 -16.18 -13.92 -11.88
C SER A 171 -15.21 -14.22 -10.73
N LEU A 172 -15.30 -13.50 -9.60
CA LEU A 172 -14.44 -13.75 -8.44
C LEU A 172 -14.73 -15.11 -7.78
N GLN A 173 -16.00 -15.59 -7.76
CA GLN A 173 -16.33 -16.92 -7.30
C GLN A 173 -15.74 -18.01 -8.19
N GLU A 174 -15.71 -17.79 -9.51
CA GLU A 174 -15.05 -18.73 -10.42
C GLU A 174 -13.53 -18.74 -10.19
N ALA A 175 -12.93 -17.59 -9.98
CA ALA A 175 -11.51 -17.49 -9.59
C ALA A 175 -11.23 -18.23 -8.28
N ASP A 176 -12.08 -18.08 -7.26
CA ASP A 176 -11.93 -18.75 -5.95
C ASP A 176 -12.07 -20.28 -6.05
N LYS A 177 -12.96 -20.79 -6.90
CA LYS A 177 -13.05 -22.25 -7.18
C LYS A 177 -11.77 -22.79 -7.83
N LEU A 178 -11.15 -22.01 -8.71
CA LEU A 178 -9.93 -22.41 -9.41
C LEU A 178 -8.67 -22.28 -8.55
N MET A 179 -8.63 -21.31 -7.67
CA MET A 179 -7.51 -21.03 -6.76
C MET A 179 -8.01 -20.68 -5.35
N PRO A 180 -8.47 -21.67 -4.57
CA PRO A 180 -8.92 -21.44 -3.21
C PRO A 180 -7.81 -20.84 -2.31
N VAL A 181 -8.22 -20.02 -1.34
CA VAL A 181 -7.28 -19.41 -0.36
C VAL A 181 -6.30 -18.40 -0.98
N ASN A 182 -6.63 -17.84 -2.13
CA ASN A 182 -5.85 -16.76 -2.71
C ASN A 182 -6.25 -15.41 -2.08
N ASN A 183 -5.27 -14.70 -1.51
CA ASN A 183 -5.52 -13.44 -0.79
C ASN A 183 -6.04 -12.32 -1.69
N ASP A 184 -5.59 -12.26 -2.95
CA ASP A 184 -6.04 -11.24 -3.90
C ASP A 184 -7.53 -11.44 -4.23
N ILE A 185 -7.97 -12.69 -4.41
CA ILE A 185 -9.38 -13.01 -4.68
C ILE A 185 -10.25 -12.65 -3.48
N ILE A 186 -9.85 -13.08 -2.28
CA ILE A 186 -10.58 -12.78 -1.03
C ILE A 186 -10.68 -11.27 -0.83
N TYR A 187 -9.59 -10.57 -1.06
CA TYR A 187 -9.51 -9.11 -0.97
C TYR A 187 -10.44 -8.43 -1.97
N GLU A 188 -10.47 -8.85 -3.23
CA GLU A 188 -11.35 -8.25 -4.24
C GLU A 188 -12.84 -8.53 -3.96
N ILE A 189 -13.19 -9.72 -3.42
CA ILE A 189 -14.56 -9.96 -2.93
C ILE A 189 -14.89 -8.99 -1.77
N GLY A 190 -13.95 -8.75 -0.86
CA GLY A 190 -14.11 -7.76 0.21
C GLY A 190 -14.31 -6.36 -0.33
N ARG A 191 -13.60 -5.99 -1.40
CA ARG A 191 -13.78 -4.70 -2.08
C ARG A 191 -15.14 -4.55 -2.73
N VAL A 192 -15.68 -5.62 -3.31
CA VAL A 192 -17.06 -5.59 -3.83
C VAL A 192 -18.05 -5.33 -2.70
N ALA A 193 -17.91 -6.02 -1.56
CA ALA A 193 -18.76 -5.79 -0.40
C ALA A 193 -18.63 -4.36 0.14
N GLU A 194 -17.41 -3.81 0.20
CA GLU A 194 -17.16 -2.42 0.60
C GLU A 194 -17.84 -1.43 -0.35
N ASP A 195 -17.69 -1.60 -1.66
CA ASP A 195 -18.28 -0.73 -2.68
C ASP A 195 -19.84 -0.79 -2.68
N GLN A 196 -20.42 -1.91 -2.23
CA GLN A 196 -21.87 -2.07 -1.99
C GLN A 196 -22.34 -1.48 -0.65
N GLY A 197 -21.43 -0.98 0.19
CA GLY A 197 -21.71 -0.46 1.53
C GLY A 197 -21.86 -1.53 2.62
N ASN A 198 -21.56 -2.80 2.31
CA ASN A 198 -21.59 -3.93 3.25
C ASN A 198 -20.29 -3.97 4.07
N VAL A 199 -20.06 -2.91 4.88
CA VAL A 199 -18.79 -2.70 5.61
C VAL A 199 -18.40 -3.89 6.49
N LYS A 200 -19.36 -4.53 7.17
CA LYS A 200 -19.09 -5.68 8.04
C LYS A 200 -18.55 -6.89 7.27
N ASP A 201 -19.18 -7.20 6.15
CA ASP A 201 -18.78 -8.33 5.31
C ASP A 201 -17.39 -8.06 4.69
N ALA A 202 -17.13 -6.81 4.27
CA ALA A 202 -15.82 -6.38 3.80
C ALA A 202 -14.74 -6.55 4.87
N GLU A 203 -15.03 -6.12 6.10
CA GLU A 203 -14.10 -6.25 7.24
C GLU A 203 -13.77 -7.72 7.54
N GLU A 204 -14.77 -8.61 7.53
CA GLU A 204 -14.58 -10.06 7.74
C GLU A 204 -13.70 -10.66 6.63
N LEU A 205 -13.92 -10.29 5.38
CA LEU A 205 -13.14 -10.77 4.25
C LEU A 205 -11.69 -10.26 4.30
N TYR A 206 -11.45 -9.01 4.65
CA TYR A 206 -10.09 -8.49 4.83
C TYR A 206 -9.35 -9.17 6.00
N LYS A 207 -10.04 -9.43 7.13
CA LYS A 207 -9.49 -10.22 8.23
C LYS A 207 -9.19 -11.66 7.80
N LYS A 208 -10.06 -12.26 6.97
CA LYS A 208 -9.84 -13.59 6.42
C LYS A 208 -8.58 -13.62 5.54
N ALA A 209 -8.36 -12.64 4.67
CA ALA A 209 -7.13 -12.53 3.88
C ALA A 209 -5.89 -12.45 4.78
N LEU A 210 -5.92 -11.63 5.85
CA LEU A 210 -4.84 -11.52 6.82
C LEU A 210 -4.63 -12.77 7.67
N SER A 211 -5.64 -13.61 7.83
CA SER A 211 -5.48 -14.89 8.54
C SER A 211 -4.63 -15.89 7.74
N TYR A 212 -4.62 -15.78 6.42
CA TYR A 212 -3.80 -16.60 5.54
C TYR A 212 -2.42 -15.98 5.30
N ASP A 213 -2.34 -14.65 5.15
CA ASP A 213 -1.09 -13.91 5.06
C ASP A 213 -1.14 -12.66 5.96
N PRO A 214 -0.56 -12.72 7.16
CA PRO A 214 -0.53 -11.58 8.08
C PRO A 214 0.21 -10.35 7.55
N LEU A 215 1.01 -10.48 6.49
CA LEU A 215 1.76 -9.39 5.87
C LEU A 215 1.08 -8.84 4.60
N TYR A 216 -0.12 -9.31 4.28
CA TYR A 216 -0.85 -8.86 3.09
C TYR A 216 -1.31 -7.41 3.24
N LYS A 217 -0.49 -6.48 2.76
CA LYS A 217 -0.67 -5.02 2.86
C LYS A 217 -2.05 -4.53 2.39
N PRO A 218 -2.58 -4.95 1.22
CA PRO A 218 -3.87 -4.43 0.75
C PRO A 218 -5.01 -4.60 1.75
N ALA A 219 -5.10 -5.75 2.42
CA ALA A 219 -6.15 -5.98 3.41
C ALA A 219 -5.93 -5.19 4.71
N SER A 220 -4.68 -5.04 5.17
CA SER A 220 -4.38 -4.25 6.37
C SER A 220 -4.67 -2.75 6.17
N GLU A 221 -4.36 -2.22 5.00
CA GLU A 221 -4.66 -0.85 4.62
C GLU A 221 -6.18 -0.61 4.48
N ALA A 222 -6.90 -1.58 3.90
CA ALA A 222 -8.35 -1.52 3.80
C ALA A 222 -9.03 -1.50 5.18
N LEU A 223 -8.61 -2.35 6.12
CA LEU A 223 -9.12 -2.33 7.49
C LEU A 223 -8.82 -1.01 8.21
N THR A 224 -7.64 -0.45 8.00
CA THR A 224 -7.28 0.86 8.57
C THR A 224 -8.17 1.97 8.02
N ARG A 225 -8.48 1.94 6.72
CA ARG A 225 -9.39 2.89 6.06
C ARG A 225 -10.81 2.76 6.63
N LEU A 226 -11.35 1.55 6.75
CA LEU A 226 -12.70 1.32 7.30
C LEU A 226 -12.81 1.82 8.74
N ALA A 227 -11.83 1.54 9.60
CA ALA A 227 -11.82 2.03 10.97
C ALA A 227 -11.76 3.57 11.09
N GLY A 228 -11.24 4.26 10.09
CA GLY A 228 -11.19 5.73 10.01
C GLY A 228 -12.51 6.37 9.60
N THR A 229 -13.41 5.63 8.96
CA THR A 229 -14.73 6.12 8.48
C THR A 229 -15.85 6.00 9.53
N GLU A 230 -15.63 5.26 10.60
CA GLU A 230 -16.60 5.07 11.71
C GLU A 230 -16.59 6.21 12.76
N LYS A 231 -15.87 7.31 12.53
CA LYS A 231 -15.84 8.52 13.39
C LYS A 231 -16.63 9.64 12.80
#